data_fd08d5048cdf0d1fd6187300b0702706
#
_entry.id   fd08d5048cdf0d1fd6187300b0702706
#
_cell.length_a   1.000
_cell.length_b   1.000
_cell.length_c   1.000
_cell.angle_alpha   90.00
_cell.angle_beta   90.00
_cell.angle_gamma   90.00
#
_symmetry.space_group_name_H-M   'P 1'
#
loop_
_entity.id
_entity.type
_entity.pdbx_description
1 polymer ?
#
loop_
_entity_poly.entity_id
_entity_poly.type
_entity_poly.pdbx_seq_one_letter_code
_entity_poly.pdbx_strand_id
1 'polypeptide(L)'
;MNKKILLLLGVVLVIAILLIAPKNELEQIDLSKIPYAGPQNDLSRVKVATVYEKVTDRESGGGRSLKNTVKMLKQTKTDLIFLGFYTWTIPAPDSPDNMPSELLDRIAEFAKTTTKNVPELVRELGYSYEELRKTIPEIKKEMPGVIFVGAIPSEALGRIEVDPIANTVINANDTWGMAFDPQKWNITYICPEDICKDYPSLRGKLLNKEGFQEYFALTNHLLKPGEKYDWQKAEGYYPDLTIPAFQELLVNRAKKQIDSGADAIFIDLLYIQAESLKVMVNNNENHQAVKDSYDAAGKIIDAIHEYGRSKGKNIYVGTWAEPVIYYNRQAPKLDFVTITPTPEEIYSGKFDEERWDKINSKVEEKFGKIPRLVFIDFGWANNSPMDVFSQMLDKKQQRDWLKKADAFFQSKDMIFMYPVHGGDFTPGAKRLSFGKSAKYDSLAPEFDTYETIIELANKKK
;
A
#
# COMPACT_ATOMS: atom_id res chain seq x y z
N MET A 1 -21.02 39.19 -17.00
CA MET A 1 -21.26 38.80 -15.58
C MET A 1 -20.06 38.03 -15.09
N ASN A 2 -19.43 38.48 -14.01
CA ASN A 2 -18.09 38.03 -13.59
C ASN A 2 -18.17 36.63 -12.94
N LYS A 3 -17.34 35.64 -13.36
CA LYS A 3 -17.34 34.26 -12.83
C LYS A 3 -17.22 34.17 -11.31
N LYS A 4 -16.61 35.18 -10.67
CA LYS A 4 -16.53 35.27 -9.19
C LYS A 4 -17.87 35.56 -8.52
N ILE A 5 -18.77 36.26 -9.21
CA ILE A 5 -20.13 36.58 -8.70
C ILE A 5 -21.04 35.37 -8.77
N LEU A 6 -20.86 34.49 -9.79
CA LEU A 6 -21.62 33.25 -9.91
C LEU A 6 -21.21 32.23 -8.81
N LEU A 7 -19.93 32.21 -8.44
CA LEU A 7 -19.43 31.32 -7.36
C LEU A 7 -19.93 31.75 -5.98
N LEU A 8 -20.00 33.07 -5.72
CA LEU A 8 -20.51 33.61 -4.47
C LEU A 8 -22.02 33.38 -4.33
N LEU A 9 -22.79 33.52 -5.43
CA LEU A 9 -24.22 33.24 -5.45
C LEU A 9 -24.53 31.75 -5.21
N GLY A 10 -23.70 30.85 -5.75
CA GLY A 10 -23.83 29.40 -5.51
C GLY A 10 -23.61 29.04 -4.04
N VAL A 11 -22.59 29.60 -3.41
CA VAL A 11 -22.26 29.33 -2.00
C VAL A 11 -23.35 29.96 -1.06
N VAL A 12 -23.84 31.12 -1.35
CA VAL A 12 -24.90 31.76 -0.56
C VAL A 12 -26.23 31.01 -0.69
N LEU A 13 -26.54 30.44 -1.87
CA LEU A 13 -27.76 29.64 -2.06
C LEU A 13 -27.70 28.30 -1.29
N VAL A 14 -26.54 27.65 -1.23
CA VAL A 14 -26.35 26.40 -0.46
C VAL A 14 -26.47 26.69 1.05
N ILE A 15 -25.91 27.79 1.54
CA ILE A 15 -26.00 28.17 2.95
C ILE A 15 -27.44 28.59 3.30
N ALA A 16 -28.16 29.25 2.41
CA ALA A 16 -29.57 29.62 2.63
C ALA A 16 -30.50 28.40 2.68
N ILE A 17 -30.23 27.36 1.85
CA ILE A 17 -31.00 26.11 1.88
C ILE A 17 -30.77 25.35 3.19
N LEU A 18 -29.54 25.37 3.72
CA LEU A 18 -29.19 24.70 4.99
C LEU A 18 -29.78 25.40 6.23
N LEU A 19 -30.15 26.70 6.14
CA LEU A 19 -30.71 27.48 7.24
C LEU A 19 -32.24 27.51 7.28
N ILE A 20 -32.92 27.07 6.21
CA ILE A 20 -34.39 27.16 6.06
C ILE A 20 -35.08 25.79 6.11
N ALA A 21 -34.33 24.69 6.03
CA ALA A 21 -34.90 23.35 6.08
C ALA A 21 -35.36 22.97 7.50
N PRO A 22 -36.60 22.52 7.72
CA PRO A 22 -37.02 21.98 8.99
C PRO A 22 -36.21 20.72 9.34
N LYS A 23 -35.78 20.63 10.59
CA LYS A 23 -34.82 19.62 11.11
C LYS A 23 -35.20 18.12 10.93
N ASN A 24 -36.35 17.82 10.34
CA ASN A 24 -36.89 16.45 10.26
C ASN A 24 -36.92 15.84 8.85
N GLU A 25 -36.44 16.53 7.82
CA GLU A 25 -36.30 15.96 6.46
C GLU A 25 -34.97 16.35 5.83
N LEU A 26 -33.86 15.96 6.47
CA LEU A 26 -32.59 15.83 5.73
C LEU A 26 -32.69 14.55 4.91
N GLU A 27 -33.32 14.62 3.73
CA GLU A 27 -33.00 13.67 2.66
C GLU A 27 -31.47 13.61 2.58
N GLN A 28 -30.93 12.41 2.75
CA GLN A 28 -29.50 12.20 2.54
C GLN A 28 -29.19 12.66 1.13
N ILE A 29 -28.55 13.82 1.01
CA ILE A 29 -28.05 14.31 -0.27
C ILE A 29 -27.11 13.23 -0.78
N ASP A 30 -27.50 12.57 -1.86
CA ASP A 30 -26.67 11.57 -2.53
C ASP A 30 -25.46 12.28 -3.12
N LEU A 31 -24.37 12.31 -2.33
CA LEU A 31 -23.10 12.96 -2.70
C LEU A 31 -22.50 12.37 -3.98
N SER A 32 -22.95 11.16 -4.38
CA SER A 32 -22.50 10.54 -5.64
C SER A 32 -23.00 11.28 -6.90
N LYS A 33 -24.03 12.13 -6.75
CA LYS A 33 -24.64 12.91 -7.84
C LYS A 33 -24.11 14.35 -7.95
N ILE A 34 -23.20 14.79 -7.06
CA ILE A 34 -22.59 16.12 -7.14
C ILE A 34 -21.46 16.05 -8.17
N PRO A 35 -21.53 16.77 -9.32
CA PRO A 35 -20.45 16.78 -10.29
C PRO A 35 -19.19 17.38 -9.68
N TYR A 36 -18.07 16.67 -9.78
CA TYR A 36 -16.77 17.18 -9.40
C TYR A 36 -16.30 18.27 -10.38
N ALA A 37 -15.95 19.45 -9.87
CA ALA A 37 -15.61 20.65 -10.67
C ALA A 37 -14.11 21.01 -10.65
N GLY A 38 -13.21 20.08 -10.33
CA GLY A 38 -11.76 20.34 -10.28
C GLY A 38 -10.99 19.67 -11.43
N PRO A 39 -9.76 20.15 -11.76
CA PRO A 39 -8.88 19.43 -12.67
C PRO A 39 -8.48 18.10 -12.02
N GLN A 40 -9.01 17.01 -12.53
CA GLN A 40 -8.62 15.67 -12.12
C GLN A 40 -7.40 15.24 -12.92
N ASN A 41 -6.41 14.73 -12.19
CA ASN A 41 -5.39 13.92 -12.81
C ASN A 41 -6.04 12.60 -13.25
N ASP A 42 -6.14 12.41 -14.54
CA ASP A 42 -6.86 11.29 -15.13
C ASP A 42 -5.95 10.06 -15.18
N LEU A 43 -6.28 9.06 -14.36
CA LEU A 43 -5.53 7.80 -14.27
C LEU A 43 -5.43 7.08 -15.63
N SER A 44 -6.42 7.25 -16.50
CA SER A 44 -6.42 6.67 -17.86
C SER A 44 -5.35 7.28 -18.78
N ARG A 45 -4.78 8.43 -18.44
CA ARG A 45 -3.72 9.12 -19.21
C ARG A 45 -2.32 8.75 -18.80
N VAL A 46 -2.17 7.95 -17.75
CA VAL A 46 -0.85 7.51 -17.27
C VAL A 46 -0.16 6.67 -18.33
N LYS A 47 1.00 7.11 -18.77
CA LYS A 47 1.88 6.37 -19.69
C LYS A 47 3.13 5.87 -19.00
N VAL A 48 3.63 6.65 -18.05
CA VAL A 48 4.84 6.36 -17.29
C VAL A 48 4.52 6.36 -15.81
N ALA A 49 4.61 5.20 -15.18
CA ALA A 49 4.51 5.03 -13.75
C ALA A 49 5.88 4.63 -13.16
N THR A 50 6.19 5.12 -11.98
CA THR A 50 7.43 4.79 -11.27
C THR A 50 7.12 4.34 -9.85
N VAL A 51 7.85 3.32 -9.39
CA VAL A 51 7.92 2.98 -7.98
C VAL A 51 8.97 3.90 -7.35
N TYR A 52 8.53 4.72 -6.43
CA TYR A 52 9.41 5.53 -5.59
C TYR A 52 8.89 5.46 -4.15
N GLU A 53 9.35 4.45 -3.43
CA GLU A 53 8.91 4.21 -2.05
C GLU A 53 9.34 5.37 -1.15
N LYS A 54 8.35 5.99 -0.53
CA LYS A 54 8.55 7.12 0.40
C LYS A 54 9.37 8.27 -0.19
N VAL A 55 8.74 9.13 -0.97
CA VAL A 55 9.41 10.32 -1.54
C VAL A 55 9.96 11.28 -0.49
N THR A 56 9.53 11.13 0.76
CA THR A 56 10.04 11.83 1.93
C THR A 56 11.31 11.20 2.52
N ASP A 57 11.65 9.97 2.11
CA ASP A 57 12.83 9.26 2.61
C ASP A 57 14.11 9.96 2.15
N ARG A 58 14.89 10.44 3.11
CA ARG A 58 16.13 11.17 2.88
C ARG A 58 17.37 10.35 3.20
N GLU A 59 17.20 9.20 3.85
CA GLU A 59 18.31 8.33 4.20
C GLU A 59 18.81 7.54 2.99
N SER A 60 17.88 7.07 2.18
CA SER A 60 18.19 6.33 0.96
C SER A 60 18.89 7.22 -0.05
N GLY A 61 19.90 6.67 -0.72
CA GLY A 61 20.63 7.41 -1.75
C GLY A 61 21.53 8.53 -1.21
N GLY A 62 22.06 8.40 0.01
CA GLY A 62 23.04 9.33 0.55
C GLY A 62 22.47 10.70 0.90
N GLY A 63 21.23 10.76 1.36
CA GLY A 63 20.57 12.01 1.73
C GLY A 63 20.02 12.77 0.52
N ARG A 64 19.32 12.07 -0.37
CA ARG A 64 18.70 12.70 -1.55
C ARG A 64 17.70 13.76 -1.14
N SER A 65 17.93 15.00 -1.56
CA SER A 65 17.00 16.09 -1.33
C SER A 65 15.74 15.94 -2.20
N LEU A 66 14.60 16.49 -1.74
CA LEU A 66 13.37 16.52 -2.52
C LEU A 66 13.59 17.11 -3.94
N LYS A 67 14.43 18.15 -4.06
CA LYS A 67 14.80 18.73 -5.36
C LYS A 67 15.42 17.69 -6.29
N ASN A 68 16.29 16.83 -5.78
CA ASN A 68 16.92 15.78 -6.59
C ASN A 68 15.94 14.65 -6.92
N THR A 69 15.06 14.28 -5.99
CA THR A 69 13.96 13.32 -6.24
C THR A 69 13.05 13.83 -7.36
N VAL A 70 12.58 15.08 -7.27
CA VAL A 70 11.76 15.72 -8.31
C VAL A 70 12.49 15.77 -9.65
N LYS A 71 13.80 16.10 -9.64
CA LYS A 71 14.61 16.10 -10.88
C LYS A 71 14.62 14.71 -11.52
N MET A 72 14.80 13.66 -10.74
CA MET A 72 14.76 12.27 -11.25
C MET A 72 13.40 11.93 -11.86
N LEU A 73 12.31 12.20 -11.15
CA LEU A 73 10.96 11.92 -11.60
C LEU A 73 10.60 12.72 -12.88
N LYS A 74 11.10 13.94 -13.01
CA LYS A 74 10.96 14.74 -14.25
C LYS A 74 11.75 14.16 -15.41
N GLN A 75 12.97 13.67 -15.18
CA GLN A 75 13.80 13.04 -16.21
C GLN A 75 13.19 11.73 -16.70
N THR A 76 12.57 10.96 -15.81
CA THR A 76 11.82 9.76 -16.18
C THR A 76 10.40 10.06 -16.68
N LYS A 77 10.02 11.33 -16.84
CA LYS A 77 8.68 11.76 -17.33
C LYS A 77 7.53 11.10 -16.59
N THR A 78 7.68 10.92 -15.29
CA THR A 78 6.72 10.22 -14.43
C THR A 78 5.36 10.92 -14.43
N ASP A 79 4.31 10.18 -14.76
CA ASP A 79 2.90 10.59 -14.64
C ASP A 79 2.27 10.10 -13.32
N LEU A 80 2.77 8.97 -12.79
CA LEU A 80 2.29 8.37 -11.56
C LEU A 80 3.46 7.92 -10.68
N ILE A 81 3.45 8.36 -9.42
CA ILE A 81 4.38 7.93 -8.38
C ILE A 81 3.68 6.88 -7.52
N PHE A 82 4.14 5.63 -7.58
CA PHE A 82 3.60 4.54 -6.80
C PHE A 82 4.36 4.35 -5.50
N LEU A 83 3.66 4.04 -4.41
CA LEU A 83 4.19 3.92 -3.05
C LEU A 83 4.87 5.21 -2.53
N GLY A 84 4.44 6.37 -3.02
CA GLY A 84 5.04 7.66 -2.67
C GLY A 84 5.06 7.94 -1.17
N PHE A 85 4.17 7.31 -0.40
CA PHE A 85 4.23 7.22 1.05
C PHE A 85 3.65 5.86 1.48
N TYR A 86 4.40 5.13 2.30
CA TYR A 86 4.02 3.81 2.75
C TYR A 86 4.43 3.59 4.22
N THR A 87 3.49 3.13 5.03
CA THR A 87 3.72 2.83 6.45
C THR A 87 3.44 1.36 6.66
N TRP A 88 4.44 0.57 7.10
CA TRP A 88 4.28 -0.86 7.24
C TRP A 88 4.19 -1.32 8.70
N THR A 89 5.30 -1.33 9.41
CA THR A 89 5.39 -1.94 10.74
C THR A 89 5.27 -0.97 11.90
N ILE A 90 5.49 0.32 11.64
CA ILE A 90 5.43 1.37 12.65
C ILE A 90 4.48 2.44 12.15
N PRO A 91 3.53 2.88 12.98
CA PRO A 91 2.64 3.98 12.59
C PRO A 91 3.46 5.26 12.39
N ALA A 92 3.21 5.95 11.27
CA ALA A 92 3.81 7.26 11.05
C ALA A 92 3.18 8.28 12.01
N PRO A 93 3.99 9.07 12.74
CA PRO A 93 3.46 10.14 13.56
C PRO A 93 2.89 11.26 12.69
N ASP A 94 1.99 12.07 13.27
CA ASP A 94 1.52 13.28 12.59
C ASP A 94 2.66 14.29 12.45
N SER A 95 3.39 14.55 13.54
CA SER A 95 4.58 15.40 13.58
C SER A 95 5.65 14.79 14.49
N PRO A 96 6.94 14.93 14.14
CA PRO A 96 8.03 14.48 15.00
C PRO A 96 8.04 15.14 16.40
N ASP A 97 7.48 16.36 16.52
CA ASP A 97 7.51 17.14 17.75
C ASP A 97 6.38 16.80 18.72
N ASN A 98 5.31 16.15 18.22
CA ASN A 98 4.08 15.88 18.99
C ASN A 98 3.72 14.40 18.99
N MET A 99 4.70 13.53 19.20
CA MET A 99 4.46 12.09 19.29
C MET A 99 3.98 11.71 20.70
N PRO A 100 2.98 10.83 20.81
CA PRO A 100 2.64 10.20 22.08
C PRO A 100 3.82 9.42 22.64
N SER A 101 3.93 9.36 23.98
CA SER A 101 5.05 8.68 24.66
C SER A 101 5.20 7.22 24.24
N GLU A 102 4.07 6.51 24.13
CA GLU A 102 4.06 5.09 23.74
C GLU A 102 4.58 4.87 22.32
N LEU A 103 4.34 5.82 21.41
CA LEU A 103 4.88 5.76 20.05
C LEU A 103 6.38 6.07 20.05
N LEU A 104 6.84 7.04 20.85
CA LEU A 104 8.25 7.33 21.03
C LEU A 104 9.01 6.09 21.51
N ASP A 105 8.48 5.42 22.55
CA ASP A 105 9.07 4.20 23.11
C ASP A 105 9.12 3.08 22.06
N ARG A 106 8.05 2.92 21.29
CA ARG A 106 7.96 1.89 20.22
C ARG A 106 8.98 2.14 19.11
N ILE A 107 9.11 3.39 18.63
CA ILE A 107 10.10 3.73 17.60
C ILE A 107 11.52 3.58 18.18
N ALA A 108 11.76 3.98 19.41
CA ALA A 108 13.07 3.84 20.07
C ALA A 108 13.49 2.36 20.17
N GLU A 109 12.57 1.50 20.57
CA GLU A 109 12.78 0.03 20.65
C GLU A 109 13.14 -0.53 19.25
N PHE A 110 12.32 -0.24 18.25
CA PHE A 110 12.52 -0.70 16.88
C PHE A 110 13.86 -0.23 16.29
N ALA A 111 14.14 1.05 16.44
CA ALA A 111 15.37 1.67 15.91
C ALA A 111 16.59 1.44 16.78
N LYS A 112 16.45 0.74 17.93
CA LYS A 112 17.52 0.52 18.92
C LYS A 112 18.22 1.83 19.32
N THR A 113 17.42 2.87 19.56
CA THR A 113 17.87 4.21 19.94
C THR A 113 17.25 4.66 21.27
N THR A 114 17.50 5.88 21.70
CA THR A 114 16.85 6.46 22.88
C THR A 114 15.65 7.30 22.47
N THR A 115 14.65 7.44 23.34
CA THR A 115 13.45 8.25 23.09
C THR A 115 13.77 9.71 22.73
N LYS A 116 14.89 10.24 23.24
CA LYS A 116 15.35 11.61 22.92
C LYS A 116 15.76 11.79 21.47
N ASN A 117 16.25 10.74 20.83
CA ASN A 117 16.73 10.78 19.44
C ASN A 117 15.62 10.46 18.42
N VAL A 118 14.48 9.94 18.87
CA VAL A 118 13.38 9.54 17.97
C VAL A 118 12.84 10.70 17.13
N PRO A 119 12.56 11.90 17.66
CA PRO A 119 12.10 13.02 16.84
C PRO A 119 13.06 13.39 15.72
N GLU A 120 14.36 13.37 16.00
CA GLU A 120 15.38 13.66 14.99
C GLU A 120 15.46 12.55 13.94
N LEU A 121 15.47 11.30 14.38
CA LEU A 121 15.42 10.14 13.47
C LEU A 121 14.21 10.19 12.54
N VAL A 122 13.01 10.48 13.06
CA VAL A 122 11.78 10.60 12.24
C VAL A 122 11.90 11.73 11.22
N ARG A 123 12.54 12.86 11.57
CA ARG A 123 12.82 13.95 10.60
C ARG A 123 13.84 13.52 9.55
N GLU A 124 14.91 12.86 9.95
CA GLU A 124 15.93 12.36 9.01
C GLU A 124 15.37 11.37 8.02
N LEU A 125 14.52 10.45 8.49
CA LEU A 125 13.84 9.48 7.64
C LEU A 125 12.68 10.08 6.85
N GLY A 126 12.23 11.30 7.16
CA GLY A 126 11.03 11.89 6.56
C GLY A 126 9.75 11.11 6.84
N TYR A 127 9.71 10.35 7.93
CA TYR A 127 8.66 9.39 8.24
C TYR A 127 7.56 10.00 9.10
N SER A 128 6.87 11.03 8.57
CA SER A 128 5.72 11.66 9.22
C SER A 128 4.71 12.22 8.23
N TYR A 129 3.46 12.36 8.66
CA TYR A 129 2.45 13.00 7.83
C TYR A 129 2.71 14.50 7.66
N GLU A 130 3.42 15.16 8.59
CA GLU A 130 3.85 16.54 8.44
C GLU A 130 4.79 16.71 7.24
N GLU A 131 5.79 15.82 7.09
CA GLU A 131 6.69 15.85 5.95
C GLU A 131 5.94 15.51 4.64
N LEU A 132 4.97 14.60 4.69
CA LEU A 132 4.14 14.30 3.53
C LEU A 132 3.31 15.52 3.07
N ARG A 133 2.71 16.25 4.01
CA ARG A 133 1.94 17.49 3.73
C ARG A 133 2.80 18.59 3.12
N LYS A 134 4.09 18.63 3.43
CA LYS A 134 5.03 19.58 2.82
C LYS A 134 5.48 19.10 1.43
N THR A 135 5.71 17.81 1.28
CA THR A 135 6.35 17.22 0.10
C THR A 135 5.42 17.13 -1.11
N ILE A 136 4.18 16.64 -0.95
CA ILE A 136 3.27 16.46 -2.09
C ILE A 136 2.97 17.76 -2.84
N PRO A 137 2.68 18.90 -2.17
CA PRO A 137 2.45 20.16 -2.88
C PRO A 137 3.67 20.64 -3.67
N GLU A 138 4.89 20.44 -3.15
CA GLU A 138 6.13 20.80 -3.86
C GLU A 138 6.32 19.93 -5.11
N ILE A 139 6.08 18.61 -5.00
CA ILE A 139 6.12 17.71 -6.16
C ILE A 139 5.12 18.16 -7.22
N LYS A 140 3.86 18.40 -6.82
CA LYS A 140 2.80 18.81 -7.74
C LYS A 140 3.02 20.19 -8.37
N LYS A 141 3.68 21.10 -7.66
CA LYS A 141 4.10 22.39 -8.22
C LYS A 141 5.08 22.22 -9.38
N GLU A 142 6.04 21.31 -9.23
CA GLU A 142 7.07 21.04 -10.23
C GLU A 142 6.63 20.06 -11.33
N MET A 143 5.64 19.24 -11.03
CA MET A 143 5.09 18.20 -11.90
C MET A 143 3.55 18.27 -11.89
N PRO A 144 2.96 19.33 -12.50
CA PRO A 144 1.52 19.49 -12.56
C PRO A 144 0.90 18.30 -13.31
N GLY A 145 -0.10 17.67 -12.71
CA GLY A 145 -0.76 16.50 -13.29
C GLY A 145 -0.20 15.14 -12.87
N VAL A 146 0.89 15.10 -12.10
CA VAL A 146 1.36 13.83 -11.55
C VAL A 146 0.35 13.26 -10.55
N ILE A 147 0.09 11.96 -10.67
CA ILE A 147 -0.73 11.20 -9.72
C ILE A 147 0.17 10.69 -8.60
N PHE A 148 -0.15 11.07 -7.37
CA PHE A 148 0.54 10.59 -6.19
C PHE A 148 -0.26 9.46 -5.54
N VAL A 149 0.32 8.25 -5.53
CA VAL A 149 -0.28 7.07 -4.90
C VAL A 149 0.37 6.85 -3.54
N GLY A 150 -0.42 7.05 -2.49
CA GLY A 150 -0.05 6.61 -1.15
C GLY A 150 -0.44 5.16 -0.91
N ALA A 151 0.13 4.52 0.11
CA ALA A 151 -0.16 3.13 0.41
C ALA A 151 -0.43 2.90 1.89
N ILE A 152 -1.26 1.90 2.18
CA ILE A 152 -1.59 1.43 3.53
C ILE A 152 -1.61 -0.10 3.56
N PRO A 153 -1.03 -0.74 4.60
CA PRO A 153 -1.09 -2.19 4.76
C PRO A 153 -2.43 -2.60 5.38
N SER A 154 -3.06 -3.64 4.84
CA SER A 154 -4.27 -4.22 5.42
C SER A 154 -4.02 -5.52 6.18
N GLU A 155 -2.80 -6.03 6.11
CA GLU A 155 -2.40 -7.31 6.72
C GLU A 155 -1.45 -7.16 7.91
N ALA A 156 -1.11 -5.92 8.27
CA ALA A 156 -0.21 -5.64 9.39
C ALA A 156 -0.84 -4.64 10.37
N LEU A 157 -0.81 -5.00 11.63
CA LEU A 157 -1.27 -4.21 12.75
C LEU A 157 -0.17 -4.23 13.83
N GLY A 158 0.38 -3.09 14.18
CA GLY A 158 1.37 -2.99 15.25
C GLY A 158 0.75 -3.27 16.61
N ARG A 159 1.56 -3.76 17.57
CA ARG A 159 1.12 -3.90 18.96
C ARG A 159 0.64 -2.56 19.57
N ILE A 160 1.31 -1.49 19.21
CA ILE A 160 0.91 -0.10 19.49
C ILE A 160 0.63 0.59 18.16
N GLU A 161 -0.51 1.19 18.05
CA GLU A 161 -0.92 1.96 16.88
C GLU A 161 -1.28 3.40 17.26
N VAL A 162 -1.39 4.24 16.24
CA VAL A 162 -1.88 5.61 16.41
C VAL A 162 -2.98 5.85 15.39
N ASP A 163 -4.14 6.32 15.86
CA ASP A 163 -5.12 6.89 14.95
C ASP A 163 -4.58 8.22 14.41
N PRO A 164 -4.29 8.33 13.11
CA PRO A 164 -3.64 9.52 12.58
C PRO A 164 -4.56 10.73 12.49
N ILE A 165 -5.88 10.55 12.58
CA ILE A 165 -6.87 11.63 12.59
C ILE A 165 -7.07 12.17 14.01
N ALA A 166 -7.33 11.28 14.96
CA ALA A 166 -7.52 11.64 16.36
C ALA A 166 -6.20 11.94 17.08
N ASN A 167 -5.06 11.50 16.53
CA ASN A 167 -3.72 11.53 17.14
C ASN A 167 -3.71 10.88 18.53
N THR A 168 -4.42 9.75 18.66
CA THR A 168 -4.54 8.99 19.90
C THR A 168 -3.89 7.63 19.77
N VAL A 169 -3.29 7.16 20.87
CA VAL A 169 -2.69 5.83 20.93
C VAL A 169 -3.77 4.76 21.04
N ILE A 170 -3.63 3.72 20.25
CA ILE A 170 -4.36 2.47 20.36
C ILE A 170 -3.41 1.47 21.02
N ASN A 171 -3.73 1.10 22.26
CA ASN A 171 -2.86 0.27 23.09
C ASN A 171 -2.88 -1.22 22.69
N ALA A 172 -1.99 -2.01 23.30
CA ALA A 172 -1.82 -3.42 22.97
C ALA A 172 -3.08 -4.28 23.18
N ASN A 173 -3.94 -3.97 24.16
CA ASN A 173 -5.18 -4.71 24.39
C ASN A 173 -6.18 -4.44 23.26
N ASP A 174 -6.29 -3.17 22.83
CA ASP A 174 -7.20 -2.76 21.78
C ASP A 174 -6.75 -3.31 20.42
N THR A 175 -5.45 -3.26 20.10
CA THR A 175 -4.90 -3.85 18.88
C THR A 175 -5.00 -5.36 18.90
N TRP A 176 -4.78 -6.03 20.05
CA TRP A 176 -5.07 -7.44 20.19
C TRP A 176 -6.56 -7.75 19.96
N GLY A 177 -7.47 -6.87 20.40
CA GLY A 177 -8.89 -6.95 20.07
C GLY A 177 -9.18 -6.98 18.57
N MET A 178 -8.36 -6.31 17.78
CA MET A 178 -8.47 -6.26 16.31
C MET A 178 -7.74 -7.42 15.60
N ALA A 179 -6.95 -8.22 16.30
CA ALA A 179 -6.20 -9.33 15.73
C ALA A 179 -7.13 -10.47 15.28
N PHE A 180 -6.80 -11.05 14.13
CA PHE A 180 -7.56 -12.10 13.47
C PHE A 180 -7.73 -13.36 14.33
N ASP A 181 -8.96 -13.88 14.39
CA ASP A 181 -9.32 -15.08 15.11
C ASP A 181 -10.24 -15.97 14.25
N PRO A 182 -9.75 -17.09 13.69
CA PRO A 182 -10.58 -18.00 12.90
C PRO A 182 -11.77 -18.59 13.67
N GLN A 183 -11.63 -18.74 14.99
CA GLN A 183 -12.69 -19.31 15.82
C GLN A 183 -13.94 -18.42 15.92
N LYS A 184 -13.82 -17.14 15.58
CA LYS A 184 -14.97 -16.22 15.45
C LYS A 184 -16.08 -16.79 14.54
N TRP A 185 -15.71 -17.58 13.55
CA TRP A 185 -16.64 -18.26 12.61
C TRP A 185 -16.73 -19.76 12.85
N ASN A 186 -16.37 -20.24 14.05
CA ASN A 186 -16.29 -21.66 14.38
C ASN A 186 -15.38 -22.48 13.45
N ILE A 187 -14.36 -21.83 12.86
CA ILE A 187 -13.39 -22.52 12.01
C ILE A 187 -12.40 -23.26 12.91
N THR A 188 -12.35 -24.59 12.71
CA THR A 188 -11.33 -25.44 13.31
C THR A 188 -10.30 -25.77 12.25
N TYR A 189 -9.17 -25.09 12.29
CA TYR A 189 -8.09 -25.28 11.33
C TYR A 189 -6.83 -25.73 12.06
N ILE A 190 -6.41 -26.95 11.74
CA ILE A 190 -5.16 -27.51 12.26
C ILE A 190 -4.07 -27.21 11.23
N CYS A 191 -2.94 -26.70 11.67
CA CYS A 191 -1.87 -26.33 10.78
C CYS A 191 -1.39 -27.55 9.95
N PRO A 192 -1.57 -27.53 8.62
CA PRO A 192 -1.19 -28.64 7.75
C PRO A 192 0.32 -28.87 7.78
N GLU A 193 0.75 -30.11 7.58
CA GLU A 193 2.15 -30.47 7.69
C GLU A 193 3.02 -29.79 6.62
N ASP A 194 2.53 -29.66 5.42
CA ASP A 194 3.18 -28.97 4.31
C ASP A 194 3.37 -27.46 4.54
N ILE A 195 2.39 -26.81 5.15
CA ILE A 195 2.45 -25.37 5.51
C ILE A 195 3.35 -25.15 6.71
N CYS A 196 3.25 -26.01 7.74
CA CYS A 196 3.99 -25.87 8.99
C CYS A 196 5.27 -26.73 9.06
N LYS A 197 5.75 -27.23 7.92
CA LYS A 197 6.96 -28.09 7.87
C LYS A 197 8.18 -27.40 8.48
N ASP A 198 8.33 -26.12 8.28
CA ASP A 198 9.46 -25.32 8.74
C ASP A 198 9.24 -24.74 10.17
N TYR A 199 8.06 -24.96 10.77
CA TYR A 199 7.67 -24.47 12.08
C TYR A 199 7.20 -25.60 12.98
N PRO A 200 8.13 -26.40 13.57
CA PRO A 200 7.78 -27.58 14.38
C PRO A 200 6.85 -27.28 15.55
N SER A 201 6.91 -26.06 16.11
CA SER A 201 6.05 -25.61 17.21
C SER A 201 4.58 -25.52 16.83
N LEU A 202 4.24 -25.46 15.54
CA LEU A 202 2.89 -25.30 15.02
C LEU A 202 2.29 -26.58 14.43
N ARG A 203 3.12 -27.61 14.19
CA ARG A 203 2.64 -28.86 13.60
C ARG A 203 1.52 -29.49 14.41
N GLY A 204 0.38 -29.71 13.78
CA GLY A 204 -0.79 -30.29 14.42
C GLY A 204 -1.46 -29.41 15.47
N LYS A 205 -1.02 -28.16 15.64
CA LYS A 205 -1.72 -27.19 16.50
C LYS A 205 -3.00 -26.68 15.83
N LEU A 206 -4.01 -26.50 16.67
CA LEU A 206 -5.17 -25.69 16.29
C LEU A 206 -4.75 -24.24 16.12
N LEU A 207 -4.98 -23.66 14.95
CA LEU A 207 -4.78 -22.24 14.71
C LEU A 207 -6.03 -21.46 15.20
N ASN A 208 -6.19 -21.40 16.53
CA ASN A 208 -7.03 -20.41 17.19
C ASN A 208 -6.35 -19.03 17.09
N LYS A 209 -6.89 -18.01 17.71
CA LYS A 209 -6.31 -16.66 17.68
C LYS A 209 -4.82 -16.65 17.96
N GLU A 210 -4.37 -17.18 19.11
CA GLU A 210 -2.95 -17.21 19.49
C GLU A 210 -2.11 -18.04 18.53
N GLY A 211 -2.59 -19.24 18.14
CA GLY A 211 -1.88 -20.11 17.20
C GLY A 211 -1.74 -19.50 15.82
N PHE A 212 -2.76 -18.77 15.33
CA PHE A 212 -2.68 -18.07 14.07
C PHE A 212 -1.71 -16.89 14.13
N GLN A 213 -1.75 -16.12 15.20
CA GLN A 213 -0.82 -14.99 15.39
C GLN A 213 0.63 -15.45 15.57
N GLU A 214 0.86 -16.61 16.25
CA GLU A 214 2.19 -17.24 16.31
C GLU A 214 2.66 -17.65 14.89
N TYR A 215 1.78 -18.26 14.09
CA TYR A 215 2.07 -18.60 12.70
C TYR A 215 2.45 -17.36 11.89
N PHE A 216 1.65 -16.29 11.98
CA PHE A 216 1.93 -15.02 11.32
C PHE A 216 3.29 -14.43 11.75
N ALA A 217 3.58 -14.41 13.05
CA ALA A 217 4.83 -13.87 13.57
C ALA A 217 6.06 -14.67 13.10
N LEU A 218 5.96 -15.99 13.01
CA LEU A 218 7.04 -16.86 12.51
C LEU A 218 7.27 -16.68 11.01
N THR A 219 6.20 -16.66 10.21
CA THR A 219 6.29 -16.54 8.75
C THR A 219 6.77 -15.16 8.29
N ASN A 220 6.52 -14.14 9.09
CA ASN A 220 6.96 -12.76 8.82
C ASN A 220 8.24 -12.36 9.59
N HIS A 221 8.96 -13.33 10.16
CA HIS A 221 10.21 -13.12 10.88
C HIS A 221 10.11 -12.16 12.08
N LEU A 222 8.90 -11.96 12.60
CA LEU A 222 8.64 -11.18 13.81
C LEU A 222 8.89 -12.00 15.11
N LEU A 223 9.01 -13.32 14.95
CA LEU A 223 9.35 -14.26 16.02
C LEU A 223 10.42 -15.23 15.50
N LYS A 224 11.46 -15.50 16.30
CA LYS A 224 12.47 -16.48 15.91
C LYS A 224 11.99 -17.90 16.16
N PRO A 225 12.38 -18.87 15.33
CA PRO A 225 12.09 -20.28 15.59
C PRO A 225 12.58 -20.72 16.98
N GLY A 226 11.66 -21.31 17.76
CA GLY A 226 11.95 -21.76 19.13
C GLY A 226 11.70 -20.72 20.23
N GLU A 227 11.47 -19.47 19.91
CA GLU A 227 10.96 -18.49 20.87
C GLU A 227 9.48 -18.75 21.17
N LYS A 228 9.09 -18.54 22.45
CA LYS A 228 7.69 -18.66 22.85
C LYS A 228 6.91 -17.41 22.42
N TYR A 229 5.83 -17.60 21.70
CA TYR A 229 4.94 -16.50 21.35
C TYR A 229 4.28 -15.92 22.61
N ASP A 230 4.31 -14.62 22.72
CA ASP A 230 3.66 -13.82 23.77
C ASP A 230 3.07 -12.57 23.10
N TRP A 231 1.74 -12.52 22.94
CA TRP A 231 1.08 -11.42 22.25
C TRP A 231 1.33 -10.06 22.89
N GLN A 232 1.60 -10.00 24.20
CA GLN A 232 1.91 -8.74 24.89
C GLN A 232 3.30 -8.18 24.54
N LYS A 233 4.16 -9.03 23.95
CA LYS A 233 5.52 -8.66 23.54
C LYS A 233 5.72 -8.73 22.03
N ALA A 234 4.75 -9.27 21.30
CA ALA A 234 4.81 -9.36 19.85
C ALA A 234 4.99 -7.98 19.22
N GLU A 235 5.71 -7.91 18.11
CA GLU A 235 5.90 -6.65 17.39
C GLU A 235 4.62 -6.19 16.70
N GLY A 236 3.78 -7.13 16.28
CA GLY A 236 2.52 -6.85 15.62
C GLY A 236 1.70 -8.11 15.39
N TYR A 237 0.54 -7.93 14.79
CA TYR A 237 -0.48 -8.94 14.57
C TYR A 237 -0.96 -8.93 13.11
N TYR A 238 -1.47 -10.07 12.66
CA TYR A 238 -2.34 -10.13 11.50
C TYR A 238 -3.74 -9.66 11.91
N PRO A 239 -4.26 -8.58 11.34
CA PRO A 239 -5.53 -7.99 11.76
C PRO A 239 -6.75 -8.72 11.18
N ASP A 240 -7.93 -8.47 11.76
CA ASP A 240 -9.23 -8.90 11.24
C ASP A 240 -9.95 -7.74 10.54
N LEU A 241 -10.03 -7.78 9.22
CA LEU A 241 -10.72 -6.77 8.39
C LEU A 241 -12.20 -6.60 8.73
N THR A 242 -12.81 -7.60 9.39
CA THR A 242 -14.22 -7.53 9.76
C THR A 242 -14.48 -6.77 11.07
N ILE A 243 -13.42 -6.37 11.78
CA ILE A 243 -13.51 -5.58 13.02
C ILE A 243 -13.65 -4.09 12.64
N PRO A 244 -14.76 -3.42 13.05
CA PRO A 244 -15.00 -2.02 12.69
C PRO A 244 -13.88 -1.06 13.07
N ALA A 245 -13.25 -1.24 14.25
CA ALA A 245 -12.16 -0.41 14.70
C ALA A 245 -10.92 -0.51 13.79
N PHE A 246 -10.63 -1.69 13.23
CA PHE A 246 -9.55 -1.84 12.27
C PHE A 246 -9.89 -1.23 10.91
N GLN A 247 -11.15 -1.38 10.45
CA GLN A 247 -11.63 -0.69 9.23
C GLN A 247 -11.47 0.83 9.37
N GLU A 248 -11.88 1.37 10.51
CA GLU A 248 -11.76 2.80 10.81
C GLU A 248 -10.29 3.26 10.80
N LEU A 249 -9.38 2.51 11.42
CA LEU A 249 -7.95 2.81 11.40
C LEU A 249 -7.39 2.85 9.97
N LEU A 250 -7.73 1.87 9.12
CA LEU A 250 -7.31 1.87 7.70
C LEU A 250 -7.86 3.08 6.95
N VAL A 251 -9.14 3.37 7.11
CA VAL A 251 -9.79 4.54 6.48
C VAL A 251 -9.16 5.84 6.99
N ASN A 252 -8.81 5.95 8.28
CA ASN A 252 -8.18 7.15 8.84
C ASN A 252 -6.74 7.32 8.34
N ARG A 253 -5.99 6.24 8.12
CA ARG A 253 -4.68 6.29 7.43
C ARG A 253 -4.82 6.82 6.00
N ALA A 254 -5.82 6.34 5.26
CA ALA A 254 -6.11 6.84 3.91
C ALA A 254 -6.51 8.33 3.93
N LYS A 255 -7.43 8.72 4.81
CA LYS A 255 -7.87 10.13 4.98
C LYS A 255 -6.68 11.06 5.20
N LYS A 256 -5.74 10.65 6.06
CA LYS A 256 -4.55 11.46 6.37
C LYS A 256 -3.66 11.68 5.16
N GLN A 257 -3.48 10.65 4.32
CA GLN A 257 -2.73 10.78 3.06
C GLN A 257 -3.48 11.63 2.04
N ILE A 258 -4.81 11.49 1.93
CA ILE A 258 -5.67 12.31 1.05
C ILE A 258 -5.62 13.79 1.46
N ASP A 259 -5.69 14.08 2.75
CA ASP A 259 -5.57 15.44 3.28
C ASP A 259 -4.17 16.03 3.06
N SER A 260 -3.15 15.19 2.98
CA SER A 260 -1.79 15.58 2.60
C SER A 260 -1.62 15.81 1.10
N GLY A 261 -2.61 15.45 0.28
CA GLY A 261 -2.60 15.71 -1.15
C GLY A 261 -2.46 14.49 -2.06
N ALA A 262 -2.54 13.26 -1.52
CA ALA A 262 -2.57 12.04 -2.34
C ALA A 262 -3.80 12.03 -3.26
N ASP A 263 -3.62 11.51 -4.48
CA ASP A 263 -4.67 11.36 -5.50
C ASP A 263 -5.23 9.94 -5.53
N ALA A 264 -4.44 8.99 -5.04
CA ALA A 264 -4.79 7.58 -5.03
C ALA A 264 -4.27 6.90 -3.76
N ILE A 265 -4.96 5.84 -3.35
CA ILE A 265 -4.57 4.98 -2.25
C ILE A 265 -4.45 3.54 -2.75
N PHE A 266 -3.27 2.96 -2.60
CA PHE A 266 -3.05 1.54 -2.75
C PHE A 266 -3.23 0.87 -1.39
N ILE A 267 -4.15 -0.10 -1.31
CA ILE A 267 -4.35 -0.90 -0.10
C ILE A 267 -3.67 -2.24 -0.33
N ASP A 268 -2.55 -2.42 0.34
CA ASP A 268 -1.75 -3.61 0.18
C ASP A 268 -2.46 -4.82 0.76
N LEU A 269 -2.52 -5.91 -0.03
CA LEU A 269 -3.07 -7.22 0.32
C LEU A 269 -4.51 -7.23 0.88
N LEU A 270 -5.36 -6.26 0.46
CA LEU A 270 -6.70 -6.05 1.02
C LEU A 270 -7.60 -7.30 1.01
N TYR A 271 -7.44 -8.20 0.04
CA TYR A 271 -8.26 -9.43 -0.08
C TYR A 271 -7.57 -10.70 0.41
N ILE A 272 -6.34 -10.60 0.94
CA ILE A 272 -5.57 -11.78 1.38
C ILE A 272 -6.22 -12.51 2.56
N GLN A 273 -6.94 -11.78 3.44
CA GLN A 273 -7.67 -12.42 4.55
C GLN A 273 -8.80 -13.30 4.02
N ALA A 274 -9.55 -12.86 3.01
CA ALA A 274 -10.59 -13.68 2.40
C ALA A 274 -10.01 -14.94 1.76
N GLU A 275 -8.84 -14.84 1.11
CA GLU A 275 -8.13 -15.97 0.52
C GLU A 275 -7.63 -16.94 1.60
N SER A 276 -7.04 -16.45 2.68
CA SER A 276 -6.62 -17.28 3.81
C SER A 276 -7.81 -18.02 4.44
N LEU A 277 -8.92 -17.33 4.65
CA LEU A 277 -10.15 -17.94 5.15
C LEU A 277 -10.70 -19.00 4.19
N LYS A 278 -10.68 -18.75 2.87
CA LYS A 278 -11.10 -19.71 1.87
C LYS A 278 -10.29 -21.01 1.94
N VAL A 279 -8.96 -20.90 2.10
CA VAL A 279 -8.12 -22.09 2.31
C VAL A 279 -8.51 -22.83 3.59
N MET A 280 -8.74 -22.13 4.70
CA MET A 280 -9.11 -22.72 5.99
C MET A 280 -10.46 -23.46 5.95
N VAL A 281 -11.34 -23.11 5.04
CA VAL A 281 -12.67 -23.73 4.87
C VAL A 281 -12.73 -24.61 3.62
N ASN A 282 -11.64 -25.27 3.26
CA ASN A 282 -11.56 -26.23 2.13
C ASN A 282 -11.99 -25.61 0.78
N ASN A 283 -11.53 -24.42 0.50
CA ASN A 283 -11.83 -23.62 -0.72
C ASN A 283 -13.32 -23.29 -0.90
N ASN A 284 -14.10 -23.28 0.17
CA ASN A 284 -15.50 -22.88 0.13
C ASN A 284 -15.67 -21.36 0.17
N GLU A 285 -15.67 -20.71 -1.00
CA GLU A 285 -15.87 -19.25 -1.09
C GLU A 285 -17.25 -18.77 -0.60
N ASN A 286 -18.22 -19.69 -0.43
CA ASN A 286 -19.55 -19.39 0.09
C ASN A 286 -19.63 -19.46 1.62
N HIS A 287 -18.55 -19.82 2.31
CA HIS A 287 -18.49 -19.79 3.76
C HIS A 287 -18.66 -18.36 4.29
N GLN A 288 -19.37 -18.21 5.43
CA GLN A 288 -19.70 -16.89 5.97
C GLN A 288 -18.43 -16.04 6.26
N ALA A 289 -17.38 -16.66 6.79
CA ALA A 289 -16.10 -15.96 7.07
C ALA A 289 -15.49 -15.30 5.82
N VAL A 290 -15.50 -16.02 4.68
CA VAL A 290 -14.99 -15.51 3.39
C VAL A 290 -15.86 -14.36 2.91
N LYS A 291 -17.19 -14.48 3.06
CA LYS A 291 -18.14 -13.41 2.72
C LYS A 291 -17.88 -12.15 3.54
N ASP A 292 -17.83 -12.31 4.87
CA ASP A 292 -17.66 -11.19 5.79
C ASP A 292 -16.36 -10.44 5.50
N SER A 293 -15.26 -11.18 5.26
CA SER A 293 -13.96 -10.58 4.96
C SER A 293 -13.95 -9.86 3.60
N TYR A 294 -14.54 -10.48 2.57
CA TYR A 294 -14.63 -9.87 1.24
C TYR A 294 -15.48 -8.59 1.27
N ASP A 295 -16.62 -8.63 1.95
CA ASP A 295 -17.53 -7.48 2.07
C ASP A 295 -16.93 -6.37 2.92
N ALA A 296 -16.15 -6.71 3.97
CA ALA A 296 -15.40 -5.75 4.77
C ALA A 296 -14.38 -4.98 3.94
N ALA A 297 -13.64 -5.67 3.08
CA ALA A 297 -12.71 -5.03 2.14
C ALA A 297 -13.43 -4.04 1.20
N GLY A 298 -14.59 -4.41 0.67
CA GLY A 298 -15.42 -3.52 -0.16
C GLY A 298 -15.88 -2.26 0.58
N LYS A 299 -16.28 -2.38 1.85
CA LYS A 299 -16.67 -1.23 2.69
C LYS A 299 -15.54 -0.23 2.91
N ILE A 300 -14.30 -0.71 3.07
CA ILE A 300 -13.12 0.16 3.21
C ILE A 300 -12.91 0.98 1.93
N ILE A 301 -13.01 0.35 0.76
CA ILE A 301 -12.89 1.03 -0.54
C ILE A 301 -13.98 2.11 -0.67
N ASP A 302 -15.24 1.76 -0.40
CA ASP A 302 -16.37 2.70 -0.49
C ASP A 302 -16.19 3.90 0.47
N ALA A 303 -15.73 3.66 1.71
CA ALA A 303 -15.48 4.71 2.70
C ALA A 303 -14.36 5.68 2.27
N ILE A 304 -13.31 5.19 1.62
CA ILE A 304 -12.23 6.04 1.09
C ILE A 304 -12.75 6.90 -0.07
N HIS A 305 -13.52 6.34 -0.99
CA HIS A 305 -14.15 7.09 -2.08
C HIS A 305 -15.12 8.16 -1.55
N GLU A 306 -15.93 7.81 -0.55
CA GLU A 306 -16.86 8.74 0.07
C GLU A 306 -16.11 9.91 0.74
N TYR A 307 -15.03 9.61 1.44
CA TYR A 307 -14.19 10.65 2.01
C TYR A 307 -13.61 11.57 0.93
N GLY A 308 -13.08 11.02 -0.15
CA GLY A 308 -12.61 11.81 -1.30
C GLY A 308 -13.70 12.75 -1.82
N ARG A 309 -14.90 12.20 -2.08
CA ARG A 309 -16.06 13.00 -2.54
C ARG A 309 -16.42 14.10 -1.55
N SER A 310 -16.39 13.82 -0.25
CA SER A 310 -16.67 14.84 0.79
C SER A 310 -15.67 16.01 0.77
N LYS A 311 -14.46 15.77 0.25
CA LYS A 311 -13.44 16.80 0.02
C LYS A 311 -13.48 17.42 -1.38
N GLY A 312 -14.48 17.08 -2.19
CA GLY A 312 -14.57 17.52 -3.59
C GLY A 312 -13.47 16.94 -4.47
N LYS A 313 -12.92 15.74 -4.11
CA LYS A 313 -11.87 15.05 -4.84
C LYS A 313 -12.35 13.69 -5.32
N ASN A 314 -11.90 13.29 -6.52
CA ASN A 314 -11.97 11.91 -6.94
C ASN A 314 -10.67 11.23 -6.50
N ILE A 315 -10.78 10.30 -5.57
CA ILE A 315 -9.65 9.52 -5.06
C ILE A 315 -9.72 8.15 -5.70
N TYR A 316 -8.64 7.73 -6.32
CA TYR A 316 -8.51 6.39 -6.88
C TYR A 316 -8.11 5.39 -5.80
N VAL A 317 -8.72 4.21 -5.81
CA VAL A 317 -8.41 3.13 -4.87
C VAL A 317 -8.03 1.87 -5.64
N GLY A 318 -6.91 1.28 -5.28
CA GLY A 318 -6.43 0.05 -5.88
C GLY A 318 -5.87 -0.93 -4.87
N THR A 319 -5.72 -2.18 -5.31
CA THR A 319 -5.12 -3.29 -4.55
C THR A 319 -4.57 -4.35 -5.52
N TRP A 320 -4.06 -5.45 -4.98
CA TRP A 320 -3.61 -6.59 -5.76
C TRP A 320 -4.75 -7.26 -6.52
N ALA A 321 -4.51 -7.60 -7.79
CA ALA A 321 -5.51 -8.23 -8.66
C ALA A 321 -5.83 -9.67 -8.24
N GLU A 322 -4.80 -10.49 -8.06
CA GLU A 322 -4.94 -11.94 -7.93
C GLU A 322 -5.84 -12.39 -6.78
N PRO A 323 -5.77 -11.80 -5.57
CA PRO A 323 -6.69 -12.18 -4.49
C PRO A 323 -8.17 -11.83 -4.72
N VAL A 324 -8.51 -11.05 -5.75
CA VAL A 324 -9.88 -10.55 -5.94
C VAL A 324 -10.53 -11.02 -7.24
N ILE A 325 -9.76 -11.25 -8.31
CA ILE A 325 -10.32 -11.58 -9.63
C ILE A 325 -10.93 -12.97 -9.72
N TYR A 326 -10.54 -13.88 -8.83
CA TYR A 326 -11.02 -15.27 -8.84
C TYR A 326 -12.26 -15.53 -7.98
N TYR A 327 -12.77 -14.53 -7.27
CA TYR A 327 -14.02 -14.66 -6.52
C TYR A 327 -15.24 -14.50 -7.42
N ASN A 328 -16.19 -15.42 -7.31
CA ASN A 328 -17.50 -15.29 -7.97
C ASN A 328 -18.45 -14.41 -7.14
N ARG A 329 -18.10 -13.12 -6.97
CA ARG A 329 -18.82 -12.14 -6.18
C ARG A 329 -18.89 -10.83 -6.91
N GLN A 330 -19.80 -9.94 -6.45
CA GLN A 330 -19.87 -8.58 -6.96
C GLN A 330 -18.46 -7.92 -6.88
N ALA A 331 -18.05 -7.30 -7.98
CA ALA A 331 -16.80 -6.59 -8.04
C ALA A 331 -16.81 -5.40 -7.07
N PRO A 332 -15.76 -5.23 -6.26
CA PRO A 332 -15.58 -4.00 -5.51
C PRO A 332 -15.28 -2.84 -6.48
N LYS A 333 -15.48 -1.60 -6.03
CA LYS A 333 -15.26 -0.40 -6.84
C LYS A 333 -13.79 -0.02 -6.91
N LEU A 334 -12.94 -0.87 -7.47
CA LEU A 334 -11.52 -0.57 -7.69
C LEU A 334 -11.35 0.29 -8.95
N ASP A 335 -10.42 1.25 -8.87
CA ASP A 335 -10.06 2.13 -10.00
C ASP A 335 -8.81 1.65 -10.72
N PHE A 336 -7.98 0.85 -10.09
CA PHE A 336 -6.82 0.17 -10.66
C PHE A 336 -6.49 -1.10 -9.88
N VAL A 337 -5.71 -1.97 -10.49
CA VAL A 337 -5.15 -3.15 -9.82
C VAL A 337 -3.65 -3.23 -10.04
N THR A 338 -2.96 -3.90 -9.11
CA THR A 338 -1.53 -4.17 -9.22
C THR A 338 -1.27 -5.66 -9.41
N ILE A 339 -0.18 -5.97 -10.11
CA ILE A 339 0.26 -7.34 -10.41
C ILE A 339 1.78 -7.35 -10.34
N THR A 340 2.39 -8.51 -10.02
CA THR A 340 3.85 -8.65 -10.03
C THR A 340 4.28 -9.83 -10.91
N PRO A 341 5.43 -9.72 -11.62
CA PRO A 341 6.08 -10.86 -12.25
C PRO A 341 6.52 -11.87 -11.18
N THR A 342 6.51 -13.14 -11.52
CA THR A 342 7.05 -14.16 -10.62
C THR A 342 8.58 -14.08 -10.54
N PRO A 343 9.21 -14.58 -9.48
CA PRO A 343 10.67 -14.69 -9.38
C PRO A 343 11.28 -15.45 -10.58
N GLU A 344 10.60 -16.51 -11.05
CA GLU A 344 11.04 -17.29 -12.22
C GLU A 344 11.03 -16.48 -13.52
N GLU A 345 9.98 -15.66 -13.74
CA GLU A 345 9.90 -14.76 -14.91
C GLU A 345 11.01 -13.71 -14.90
N ILE A 346 11.40 -13.24 -13.70
CA ILE A 346 12.51 -12.30 -13.56
C ILE A 346 13.83 -13.00 -13.86
N TYR A 347 14.08 -14.15 -13.24
CA TYR A 347 15.33 -14.89 -13.38
C TYR A 347 15.56 -15.36 -14.82
N SER A 348 14.53 -15.95 -15.45
CA SER A 348 14.62 -16.47 -16.81
C SER A 348 14.53 -15.38 -17.90
N GLY A 349 13.92 -14.23 -17.57
CA GLY A 349 13.57 -13.18 -18.53
C GLY A 349 12.55 -13.63 -19.58
N LYS A 350 11.70 -14.63 -19.21
CA LYS A 350 10.61 -15.16 -20.03
C LYS A 350 9.31 -14.99 -19.25
N PHE A 351 8.33 -14.32 -19.86
CA PHE A 351 7.03 -14.12 -19.27
C PHE A 351 6.07 -15.25 -19.65
N ASP A 352 5.27 -15.73 -18.71
CA ASP A 352 4.20 -16.71 -18.95
C ASP A 352 3.00 -16.00 -19.60
N GLU A 353 2.94 -16.03 -20.93
CA GLU A 353 1.89 -15.36 -21.69
C GLU A 353 0.49 -15.84 -21.31
N GLU A 354 0.30 -17.14 -21.07
CA GLU A 354 -0.99 -17.72 -20.70
C GLU A 354 -1.47 -17.18 -19.34
N ARG A 355 -0.59 -17.12 -18.34
CA ARG A 355 -0.86 -16.52 -17.03
C ARG A 355 -1.30 -15.06 -17.18
N TRP A 356 -0.54 -14.27 -17.94
CA TRP A 356 -0.80 -12.84 -18.10
C TRP A 356 -2.08 -12.57 -18.89
N ASP A 357 -2.37 -13.33 -19.92
CA ASP A 357 -3.62 -13.23 -20.69
C ASP A 357 -4.83 -13.63 -19.83
N LYS A 358 -4.69 -14.66 -19.01
CA LYS A 358 -5.73 -15.08 -18.06
C LYS A 358 -6.02 -13.99 -17.03
N ILE A 359 -4.99 -13.41 -16.40
CA ILE A 359 -5.15 -12.32 -15.43
C ILE A 359 -5.83 -11.13 -16.12
N ASN A 360 -5.34 -10.74 -17.30
CA ASN A 360 -5.87 -9.62 -18.05
C ASN A 360 -7.37 -9.77 -18.37
N SER A 361 -7.74 -10.95 -18.88
CA SER A 361 -9.14 -11.29 -19.16
C SER A 361 -10.01 -11.28 -17.91
N LYS A 362 -9.50 -11.79 -16.78
CA LYS A 362 -10.23 -11.80 -15.50
C LYS A 362 -10.40 -10.41 -14.92
N VAL A 363 -9.41 -9.54 -15.04
CA VAL A 363 -9.54 -8.13 -14.63
C VAL A 363 -10.61 -7.44 -15.48
N GLU A 364 -10.58 -7.62 -16.80
CA GLU A 364 -11.56 -6.99 -17.70
C GLU A 364 -12.98 -7.54 -17.48
N GLU A 365 -13.12 -8.85 -17.27
CA GLU A 365 -14.40 -9.47 -16.93
C GLU A 365 -15.01 -8.88 -15.66
N LYS A 366 -14.18 -8.68 -14.62
CA LYS A 366 -14.63 -8.29 -13.29
C LYS A 366 -14.82 -6.79 -13.11
N PHE A 367 -13.91 -5.99 -13.64
CA PHE A 367 -13.83 -4.54 -13.39
C PHE A 367 -14.04 -3.70 -14.65
N GLY A 368 -14.08 -4.30 -15.83
CA GLY A 368 -14.02 -3.58 -17.08
C GLY A 368 -12.61 -3.03 -17.36
N LYS A 369 -12.54 -1.93 -18.12
CA LYS A 369 -11.28 -1.32 -18.52
C LYS A 369 -10.72 -0.40 -17.42
N ILE A 370 -10.09 -0.99 -16.42
CA ILE A 370 -9.32 -0.25 -15.42
C ILE A 370 -7.81 -0.42 -15.66
N PRO A 371 -6.97 0.54 -15.27
CA PRO A 371 -5.52 0.41 -15.34
C PRO A 371 -4.99 -0.80 -14.58
N ARG A 372 -4.09 -1.54 -15.23
CA ARG A 372 -3.35 -2.68 -14.68
C ARG A 372 -1.90 -2.26 -14.54
N LEU A 373 -1.48 -2.06 -13.31
CA LEU A 373 -0.15 -1.57 -12.95
C LEU A 373 0.72 -2.75 -12.57
N VAL A 374 1.83 -2.93 -13.26
CA VAL A 374 2.75 -4.04 -13.00
C VAL A 374 4.05 -3.52 -12.39
N PHE A 375 4.46 -4.04 -11.25
CA PHE A 375 5.73 -3.68 -10.61
C PHE A 375 6.49 -4.89 -10.10
N ILE A 376 7.78 -4.72 -9.88
CA ILE A 376 8.63 -5.73 -9.24
C ILE A 376 8.39 -5.61 -7.74
N ASP A 377 7.65 -6.56 -7.18
CA ASP A 377 7.30 -6.58 -5.76
C ASP A 377 8.52 -6.85 -4.87
N PHE A 378 8.58 -6.19 -3.74
CA PHE A 378 9.62 -6.33 -2.74
C PHE A 378 9.06 -6.90 -1.42
N GLY A 379 8.49 -8.09 -1.51
CA GLY A 379 7.97 -8.80 -0.34
C GLY A 379 9.07 -9.29 0.61
N TRP A 380 8.65 -9.69 1.81
CA TRP A 380 9.52 -10.20 2.88
C TRP A 380 9.94 -11.67 2.71
N ALA A 381 9.38 -12.37 1.73
CA ALA A 381 9.73 -13.76 1.45
C ALA A 381 11.10 -13.87 0.79
N ASN A 382 11.87 -14.91 1.16
CA ASN A 382 13.10 -15.23 0.47
C ASN A 382 12.84 -15.42 -1.03
N ASN A 383 13.72 -14.85 -1.86
CA ASN A 383 13.57 -14.82 -3.31
C ASN A 383 12.30 -14.07 -3.77
N SER A 384 11.96 -12.96 -3.11
CA SER A 384 10.95 -12.05 -3.64
C SER A 384 11.34 -11.58 -5.07
N PRO A 385 10.38 -11.11 -5.88
CA PRO A 385 10.69 -10.57 -7.19
C PRO A 385 11.84 -9.55 -7.19
N MET A 386 11.87 -8.62 -6.24
CA MET A 386 12.93 -7.63 -6.13
C MET A 386 14.28 -8.25 -5.70
N ASP A 387 14.28 -9.26 -4.83
CA ASP A 387 15.51 -9.96 -4.46
C ASP A 387 16.14 -10.65 -5.69
N VAL A 388 15.33 -11.34 -6.48
CA VAL A 388 15.81 -11.98 -7.72
C VAL A 388 16.34 -10.92 -8.68
N PHE A 389 15.59 -9.84 -8.90
CA PHE A 389 15.99 -8.76 -9.79
C PHE A 389 17.30 -8.09 -9.35
N SER A 390 17.42 -7.75 -8.07
CA SER A 390 18.53 -6.94 -7.56
C SER A 390 19.76 -7.77 -7.14
N GLN A 391 19.56 -9.02 -6.69
CA GLN A 391 20.63 -9.83 -6.10
C GLN A 391 21.12 -10.96 -7.01
N MET A 392 20.27 -11.47 -7.92
CA MET A 392 20.61 -12.60 -8.78
C MET A 392 20.94 -12.17 -10.22
N LEU A 393 20.42 -11.03 -10.69
CA LEU A 393 20.73 -10.50 -12.02
C LEU A 393 21.93 -9.54 -11.96
N ASP A 394 22.87 -9.67 -12.89
CA ASP A 394 23.88 -8.63 -13.08
C ASP A 394 23.29 -7.35 -13.70
N LYS A 395 24.07 -6.25 -13.72
CA LYS A 395 23.61 -4.95 -14.24
C LYS A 395 23.11 -5.02 -15.69
N LYS A 396 23.76 -5.82 -16.52
CA LYS A 396 23.33 -5.96 -17.93
C LYS A 396 22.02 -6.72 -18.00
N GLN A 397 21.90 -7.82 -17.24
CA GLN A 397 20.68 -8.62 -17.17
C GLN A 397 19.50 -7.80 -16.63
N GLN A 398 19.72 -6.96 -15.59
CA GLN A 398 18.69 -6.04 -15.08
C GLN A 398 18.20 -5.07 -16.15
N ARG A 399 19.10 -4.42 -16.88
CA ARG A 399 18.75 -3.51 -17.98
C ARG A 399 18.02 -4.21 -19.12
N ASP A 400 18.50 -5.39 -19.52
CA ASP A 400 17.86 -6.18 -20.58
C ASP A 400 16.48 -6.67 -20.14
N TRP A 401 16.32 -7.05 -18.87
CA TRP A 401 15.04 -7.45 -18.32
C TRP A 401 14.04 -6.28 -18.31
N LEU A 402 14.45 -5.09 -17.87
CA LEU A 402 13.59 -3.89 -17.91
C LEU A 402 13.07 -3.60 -19.33
N LYS A 403 13.92 -3.72 -20.35
CA LYS A 403 13.53 -3.53 -21.76
C LYS A 403 12.51 -4.57 -22.21
N LYS A 404 12.70 -5.84 -21.85
CA LYS A 404 11.76 -6.92 -22.16
C LYS A 404 10.44 -6.74 -21.43
N ALA A 405 10.48 -6.43 -20.13
CA ALA A 405 9.28 -6.20 -19.32
C ALA A 405 8.44 -5.05 -19.87
N ASP A 406 9.08 -3.93 -20.17
CA ASP A 406 8.39 -2.77 -20.74
C ASP A 406 7.68 -3.10 -22.05
N ALA A 407 8.37 -3.77 -23.00
CA ALA A 407 7.78 -4.17 -24.27
C ALA A 407 6.64 -5.19 -24.10
N PHE A 408 6.84 -6.17 -23.22
CA PHE A 408 5.86 -7.23 -22.97
C PHE A 408 4.57 -6.67 -22.36
N PHE A 409 4.67 -5.90 -21.25
CA PHE A 409 3.49 -5.38 -20.58
C PHE A 409 2.75 -4.32 -21.43
N GLN A 410 3.48 -3.52 -22.19
CA GLN A 410 2.87 -2.61 -23.16
C GLN A 410 2.06 -3.36 -24.23
N SER A 411 2.55 -4.53 -24.72
CA SER A 411 1.83 -5.36 -25.68
C SER A 411 0.53 -5.95 -25.12
N LYS A 412 0.41 -6.05 -23.78
CA LYS A 412 -0.76 -6.55 -23.06
C LYS A 412 -1.69 -5.42 -22.55
N ASP A 413 -1.48 -4.17 -22.97
CA ASP A 413 -2.21 -3.00 -22.47
C ASP A 413 -2.11 -2.83 -20.95
N MET A 414 -0.93 -3.11 -20.39
CA MET A 414 -0.58 -2.94 -18.99
C MET A 414 0.50 -1.88 -18.84
N ILE A 415 0.53 -1.19 -17.70
CA ILE A 415 1.51 -0.17 -17.39
C ILE A 415 2.59 -0.79 -16.50
N PHE A 416 3.80 -0.97 -17.05
CA PHE A 416 4.95 -1.37 -16.23
C PHE A 416 5.46 -0.17 -15.44
N MET A 417 5.50 -0.30 -14.12
CA MET A 417 6.02 0.71 -13.20
C MET A 417 7.52 0.52 -13.05
N TYR A 418 8.28 1.52 -13.47
CA TYR A 418 9.75 1.43 -13.39
C TYR A 418 10.23 1.52 -11.94
N PRO A 419 11.10 0.59 -11.50
CA PRO A 419 11.69 0.64 -10.16
C PRO A 419 12.76 1.74 -10.12
N VAL A 420 12.41 2.91 -9.61
CA VAL A 420 13.36 4.03 -9.46
C VAL A 420 14.03 3.99 -8.10
N HIS A 421 13.24 3.78 -7.05
CA HIS A 421 13.74 3.72 -5.67
C HIS A 421 12.77 2.95 -4.77
N GLY A 422 13.31 2.17 -3.85
CA GLY A 422 12.52 1.51 -2.81
C GLY A 422 12.64 0.00 -2.78
N GLY A 423 12.06 -0.57 -1.73
CA GLY A 423 12.12 -2.00 -1.42
C GLY A 423 13.34 -2.35 -0.59
N ASP A 424 13.09 -2.78 0.65
CA ASP A 424 14.11 -3.40 1.48
C ASP A 424 14.39 -4.81 0.96
N PHE A 425 15.63 -5.27 1.14
CA PHE A 425 15.99 -6.64 0.77
C PHE A 425 15.53 -7.63 1.83
N THR A 426 15.20 -8.82 1.40
CA THR A 426 14.87 -9.92 2.28
C THR A 426 15.99 -10.19 3.32
N PRO A 427 15.67 -10.51 4.57
CA PRO A 427 16.68 -10.92 5.55
C PRO A 427 17.55 -12.04 5.01
N GLY A 428 18.89 -11.84 5.05
CA GLY A 428 19.86 -12.79 4.53
C GLY A 428 20.30 -12.56 3.09
N ALA A 429 19.61 -11.73 2.30
CA ALA A 429 20.09 -11.32 0.99
C ALA A 429 21.38 -10.49 1.11
N LYS A 430 22.23 -10.56 0.09
CA LYS A 430 23.40 -9.70 -0.01
C LYS A 430 22.93 -8.27 -0.18
N ARG A 431 23.01 -7.48 0.87
CA ARG A 431 22.59 -6.09 0.84
C ARG A 431 23.63 -5.25 0.11
N LEU A 432 23.21 -4.70 -1.01
CA LEU A 432 23.92 -3.65 -1.71
C LEU A 432 23.24 -2.34 -1.32
N SER A 433 24.02 -1.32 -0.99
CA SER A 433 23.48 -0.06 -0.50
C SER A 433 24.05 1.13 -1.27
N PHE A 434 23.19 2.10 -1.49
CA PHE A 434 23.57 3.41 -1.98
C PHE A 434 23.46 4.40 -0.83
N GLY A 435 24.60 5.02 -0.47
CA GLY A 435 24.68 5.83 0.74
C GLY A 435 24.56 4.95 2.00
N LYS A 436 23.64 5.30 2.90
CA LYS A 436 23.42 4.59 4.16
C LYS A 436 22.31 3.52 4.09
N SER A 437 21.51 3.53 3.04
CA SER A 437 20.36 2.65 2.92
C SER A 437 20.68 1.36 2.20
N ALA A 438 20.11 0.25 2.68
CA ALA A 438 20.17 -1.06 2.02
C ALA A 438 18.92 -1.30 1.15
N LYS A 439 18.55 -0.33 0.34
CA LYS A 439 17.41 -0.38 -0.58
C LYS A 439 17.87 -0.40 -2.03
N TYR A 440 17.04 -0.93 -2.92
CA TYR A 440 17.24 -0.77 -4.34
C TYR A 440 17.16 0.71 -4.73
N ASP A 441 18.11 1.17 -5.52
CA ASP A 441 18.11 2.50 -6.11
C ASP A 441 18.70 2.46 -7.51
N SER A 442 17.94 2.89 -8.49
CA SER A 442 18.33 2.80 -9.91
C SER A 442 19.58 3.61 -10.27
N LEU A 443 19.93 4.64 -9.46
CA LEU A 443 21.18 5.40 -9.60
C LEU A 443 22.38 4.76 -8.92
N ALA A 444 22.16 3.76 -8.04
CA ALA A 444 23.25 3.11 -7.34
C ALA A 444 24.20 2.42 -8.34
N PRO A 445 25.52 2.57 -8.16
CA PRO A 445 26.50 1.95 -9.04
C PRO A 445 26.38 0.43 -9.11
N GLU A 446 25.80 -0.19 -8.09
CA GLU A 446 25.55 -1.64 -8.02
C GLU A 446 24.48 -2.10 -9.00
N PHE A 447 23.50 -1.26 -9.32
CA PHE A 447 22.38 -1.58 -10.21
C PHE A 447 22.52 -0.89 -11.57
N ASP A 448 22.75 0.44 -11.59
CA ASP A 448 23.03 1.22 -12.80
C ASP A 448 21.93 1.05 -13.88
N THR A 449 20.67 1.18 -13.46
CA THR A 449 19.51 0.98 -14.33
C THR A 449 18.80 2.28 -14.73
N TYR A 450 19.17 3.41 -14.10
CA TYR A 450 18.44 4.67 -14.24
C TYR A 450 18.42 5.21 -15.68
N GLU A 451 19.54 5.19 -16.41
CA GLU A 451 19.58 5.62 -17.81
C GLU A 451 18.70 4.75 -18.72
N THR A 452 18.62 3.46 -18.43
CA THR A 452 17.69 2.57 -19.14
C THR A 452 16.23 2.97 -18.90
N ILE A 453 15.87 3.31 -17.66
CA ILE A 453 14.53 3.78 -17.32
C ILE A 453 14.21 5.08 -18.08
N ILE A 454 15.13 6.03 -18.12
CA ILE A 454 14.98 7.28 -18.90
C ILE A 454 14.76 6.97 -20.39
N GLU A 455 15.56 6.07 -20.97
CA GLU A 455 15.44 5.67 -22.37
C GLU A 455 14.03 5.11 -22.67
N LEU A 456 13.55 4.20 -21.82
CA LEU A 456 12.24 3.56 -21.99
C LEU A 456 11.08 4.57 -21.80
N ALA A 457 11.15 5.39 -20.76
CA ALA A 457 10.15 6.42 -20.49
C ALA A 457 10.05 7.46 -21.63
N ASN A 458 11.18 7.80 -22.26
CA ASN A 458 11.21 8.72 -23.38
C ASN A 458 10.50 8.19 -24.63
N LYS A 459 10.41 6.87 -24.82
CA LYS A 459 9.71 6.24 -25.95
C LYS A 459 8.19 6.29 -25.82
N LYS A 460 7.65 6.57 -24.64
CA LYS A 460 6.20 6.58 -24.35
C LYS A 460 5.54 7.95 -24.56
N LYS A 461 6.34 9.00 -24.76
CA LYS A 461 5.85 10.41 -24.88
C LYS A 461 6.23 11.10 -26.15
#